data_8de39acbc52a26c84d47e56226704b83
#
_entry.id   8de39acbc52a26c84d47e56226704b83
#
_cell.length_a   1.000
_cell.length_b   1.000
_cell.length_c   1.000
_cell.angle_alpha   90.00
_cell.angle_beta   90.00
_cell.angle_gamma   90.00
#
_symmetry.space_group_name_H-M   'P 1'
#
loop_
_entity.id
_entity.type
_entity.pdbx_description
1 polymer ?
#
loop_
_entity_poly.entity_id
_entity_poly.type
_entity_poly.pdbx_seq_one_letter_code
_entity_poly.pdbx_strand_id
1 'polypeptide(L)'
;MPAVSFAPYRRALRSKPLRTALVLGTLVRMPVFASTVLLTIHVVSSLDRSYTAAGVLAAAATVAIAVSGPWRGRLLDRYGLRRVVLPSILVALVCWSIAPFVDYLLLLGLAVLAGLFVIPTFSITRQAVIAAVGEEERRTAISLDAVAVELSFIVAPAVAVWAATVWDTSWVLFTIQMLGVGAGILMYVVDPPLRGEGEAVVGTARASSRTWFRLPFLAVCLAATATTVVLAGSDIAIIAVMRDIAAEGQIGLVLAVWGLGSLIGGLLYGALHRPISAFWLLAGLAAATFPMALASSTVQLAASGFVAGLLCAPTITATIDQASRIVPAQVRGEAMGWHGSFMTTGGAVGAPLAGLAIDRGGPGAGFVVVAAVGVVVAALGLTAVSVRRATASAT
;
A
#
# COMPACT_ATOMS: atom_id res chain seq x y z
N MET A 1 20.53 17.73 16.65
CA MET A 1 19.95 16.52 15.99
C MET A 1 18.67 16.16 16.72
N PRO A 2 17.55 15.90 16.07
CA PRO A 2 16.37 15.39 16.76
C PRO A 2 16.73 14.03 17.36
N ALA A 3 16.57 13.89 18.69
CA ALA A 3 16.90 12.65 19.38
C ALA A 3 15.97 11.53 18.86
N VAL A 4 16.55 10.48 18.28
CA VAL A 4 15.85 9.26 17.93
C VAL A 4 15.60 8.50 19.22
N SER A 5 14.34 8.24 19.55
CA SER A 5 13.95 7.48 20.73
C SER A 5 13.07 6.31 20.35
N PHE A 6 13.41 5.12 20.81
CA PHE A 6 12.58 3.91 20.65
C PHE A 6 11.57 3.72 21.80
N ALA A 7 11.54 4.62 22.78
CA ALA A 7 10.54 4.60 23.84
C ALA A 7 9.09 4.66 23.33
N PRO A 8 8.74 5.44 22.26
CA PRO A 8 7.41 5.44 21.69
C PRO A 8 6.97 4.07 21.17
N TYR A 9 7.88 3.29 20.57
CA TYR A 9 7.56 1.93 20.10
C TYR A 9 7.17 1.00 21.25
N ARG A 10 7.93 1.04 22.34
CA ARG A 10 7.65 0.22 23.53
C ARG A 10 6.32 0.63 24.18
N ARG A 11 5.99 1.92 24.20
CA ARG A 11 4.70 2.42 24.70
C ARG A 11 3.56 1.99 23.78
N ALA A 12 3.67 2.25 22.49
CA ALA A 12 2.66 1.89 21.49
C ALA A 12 2.37 0.37 21.50
N LEU A 13 3.40 -0.48 21.52
CA LEU A 13 3.25 -1.94 21.57
C LEU A 13 2.70 -2.48 22.91
N ARG A 14 2.62 -1.68 23.96
CA ARG A 14 1.87 -2.05 25.17
C ARG A 14 0.36 -1.97 24.96
N SER A 15 -0.11 -1.17 24.02
CA SER A 15 -1.53 -1.09 23.66
C SER A 15 -2.01 -2.43 23.08
N LYS A 16 -2.91 -3.12 23.79
CA LYS A 16 -3.54 -4.35 23.30
C LYS A 16 -4.36 -4.09 22.03
N PRO A 17 -5.17 -3.01 21.94
CA PRO A 17 -5.89 -2.68 20.71
C PRO A 17 -4.96 -2.51 19.50
N LEU A 18 -3.79 -1.84 19.65
CA LEU A 18 -2.82 -1.69 18.57
C LEU A 18 -2.27 -3.03 18.10
N ARG A 19 -1.82 -3.88 19.01
CA ARG A 19 -1.33 -5.22 18.64
C ARG A 19 -2.38 -6.03 17.91
N THR A 20 -3.62 -5.99 18.39
CA THR A 20 -4.75 -6.67 17.74
C THR A 20 -4.99 -6.12 16.33
N ALA A 21 -4.98 -4.80 16.14
CA ALA A 21 -5.16 -4.18 14.82
C ALA A 21 -4.03 -4.55 13.85
N LEU A 22 -2.77 -4.56 14.31
CA LEU A 22 -1.62 -4.95 13.50
C LEU A 22 -1.68 -6.43 13.08
N VAL A 23 -1.97 -7.34 14.02
CA VAL A 23 -2.07 -8.77 13.72
C VAL A 23 -3.22 -9.06 12.76
N LEU A 24 -4.41 -8.54 13.02
CA LEU A 24 -5.58 -8.71 12.14
C LEU A 24 -5.31 -8.12 10.74
N GLY A 25 -4.72 -6.93 10.68
CA GLY A 25 -4.34 -6.30 9.42
C GLY A 25 -3.37 -7.15 8.62
N THR A 26 -2.35 -7.71 9.26
CA THR A 26 -1.37 -8.61 8.64
C THR A 26 -2.06 -9.87 8.11
N LEU A 27 -2.87 -10.54 8.95
CA LEU A 27 -3.56 -11.79 8.56
C LEU A 27 -4.47 -11.62 7.35
N VAL A 28 -5.19 -10.49 7.23
CA VAL A 28 -6.07 -10.23 6.08
C VAL A 28 -5.28 -9.81 4.84
N ARG A 29 -4.14 -9.13 4.99
CA ARG A 29 -3.31 -8.67 3.86
C ARG A 29 -2.49 -9.79 3.22
N MET A 30 -1.97 -10.74 4.01
CA MET A 30 -1.12 -11.82 3.48
C MET A 30 -1.76 -12.60 2.33
N PRO A 31 -3.01 -13.08 2.41
CA PRO A 31 -3.68 -13.75 1.29
C PRO A 31 -3.85 -12.83 0.06
N VAL A 32 -4.10 -11.53 0.26
CA VAL A 32 -4.23 -10.57 -0.85
C VAL A 32 -2.92 -10.43 -1.61
N PHE A 33 -1.79 -10.28 -0.92
CA PHE A 33 -0.47 -10.18 -1.57
C PHE A 33 -0.02 -11.50 -2.19
N ALA A 34 -0.29 -12.62 -1.54
CA ALA A 34 -0.02 -13.94 -2.09
C ALA A 34 -0.78 -14.20 -3.40
N SER A 35 -2.04 -13.76 -3.47
CA SER A 35 -2.93 -13.98 -4.63
C SER A 35 -2.45 -13.28 -5.89
N THR A 36 -1.75 -12.15 -5.80
CA THR A 36 -1.29 -11.40 -6.99
C THR A 36 -0.36 -12.24 -7.85
N VAL A 37 0.60 -12.92 -7.24
CA VAL A 37 1.56 -13.79 -7.94
C VAL A 37 0.94 -15.14 -8.26
N LEU A 38 0.19 -15.71 -7.31
CA LEU A 38 -0.39 -17.04 -7.46
C LEU A 38 -1.44 -17.11 -8.57
N LEU A 39 -2.26 -16.08 -8.75
CA LEU A 39 -3.20 -15.98 -9.87
C LEU A 39 -2.48 -15.99 -11.22
N THR A 40 -1.34 -15.32 -11.34
CA THR A 40 -0.52 -15.33 -12.55
C THR A 40 -0.01 -16.76 -12.84
N ILE A 41 0.55 -17.42 -11.83
CA ILE A 41 1.03 -18.79 -11.96
C ILE A 41 -0.12 -19.73 -12.33
N HIS A 42 -1.27 -19.63 -11.66
CA HIS A 42 -2.44 -20.48 -11.93
C HIS A 42 -2.97 -20.30 -13.36
N VAL A 43 -3.10 -19.07 -13.84
CA VAL A 43 -3.58 -18.79 -15.22
C VAL A 43 -2.63 -19.35 -16.28
N VAL A 44 -1.32 -19.22 -16.05
CA VAL A 44 -0.32 -19.66 -17.03
C VAL A 44 -0.08 -21.17 -16.97
N SER A 45 0.09 -21.73 -15.76
CA SER A 45 0.49 -23.14 -15.62
C SER A 45 -0.66 -24.13 -15.53
N SER A 46 -1.82 -23.75 -14.96
CA SER A 46 -2.96 -24.65 -14.79
C SER A 46 -4.06 -24.46 -15.83
N LEU A 47 -4.31 -23.20 -16.25
CA LEU A 47 -5.31 -22.91 -17.27
C LEU A 47 -4.71 -22.82 -18.69
N ASP A 48 -3.40 -23.02 -18.84
CA ASP A 48 -2.65 -22.97 -20.11
C ASP A 48 -2.97 -21.72 -20.93
N ARG A 49 -3.00 -20.53 -20.25
CA ARG A 49 -3.28 -19.24 -20.86
C ARG A 49 -2.01 -18.39 -20.94
N SER A 50 -2.05 -17.38 -21.78
CA SER A 50 -0.93 -16.46 -21.98
C SER A 50 -0.69 -15.57 -20.76
N TYR A 51 0.53 -15.05 -20.62
CA TYR A 51 0.85 -13.99 -19.66
C TYR A 51 -0.01 -12.74 -19.86
N THR A 52 -0.45 -12.46 -21.09
CA THR A 52 -1.41 -11.38 -21.38
C THR A 52 -2.74 -11.62 -20.67
N ALA A 53 -3.26 -12.86 -20.70
CA ALA A 53 -4.49 -13.21 -19.98
C ALA A 53 -4.31 -13.04 -18.46
N ALA A 54 -3.18 -13.47 -17.89
CA ALA A 54 -2.86 -13.23 -16.48
C ALA A 54 -2.79 -11.73 -16.15
N GLY A 55 -2.19 -10.93 -17.03
CA GLY A 55 -2.15 -9.47 -16.90
C GLY A 55 -3.54 -8.82 -16.94
N VAL A 56 -4.43 -9.27 -17.84
CA VAL A 56 -5.83 -8.79 -17.90
C VAL A 56 -6.58 -9.11 -16.62
N LEU A 57 -6.43 -10.33 -16.09
CA LEU A 57 -7.04 -10.74 -14.81
C LEU A 57 -6.55 -9.85 -13.67
N ALA A 58 -5.24 -9.65 -13.55
CA ALA A 58 -4.63 -8.82 -12.52
C ALA A 58 -5.10 -7.35 -12.63
N ALA A 59 -5.13 -6.79 -13.85
CA ALA A 59 -5.60 -5.43 -14.08
C ALA A 59 -7.09 -5.28 -13.72
N ALA A 60 -7.95 -6.19 -14.15
CA ALA A 60 -9.38 -6.16 -13.85
C ALA A 60 -9.66 -6.26 -12.35
N ALA A 61 -9.00 -7.18 -11.64
CA ALA A 61 -9.09 -7.29 -10.19
C ALA A 61 -8.59 -6.02 -9.47
N THR A 62 -7.47 -5.46 -9.91
CA THR A 62 -6.92 -4.23 -9.36
C THR A 62 -7.85 -3.03 -9.54
N VAL A 63 -8.46 -2.88 -10.72
CA VAL A 63 -9.45 -1.82 -10.99
C VAL A 63 -10.68 -2.01 -10.10
N ALA A 64 -11.17 -3.24 -9.95
CA ALA A 64 -12.29 -3.54 -9.07
C ALA A 64 -12.00 -3.16 -7.61
N ILE A 65 -10.82 -3.47 -7.09
CA ILE A 65 -10.36 -3.10 -5.75
C ILE A 65 -10.26 -1.56 -5.62
N ALA A 66 -9.66 -0.88 -6.60
CA ALA A 66 -9.48 0.57 -6.57
C ALA A 66 -10.83 1.32 -6.56
N VAL A 67 -11.78 0.89 -7.39
CA VAL A 67 -13.14 1.46 -7.43
C VAL A 67 -13.90 1.18 -6.15
N SER A 68 -13.74 -0.02 -5.58
CA SER A 68 -14.43 -0.41 -4.35
C SER A 68 -13.96 0.36 -3.11
N GLY A 69 -12.71 0.80 -3.06
CA GLY A 69 -12.08 1.40 -1.89
C GLY A 69 -12.87 2.57 -1.27
N PRO A 70 -13.17 3.65 -2.00
CA PRO A 70 -13.95 4.78 -1.48
C PRO A 70 -15.37 4.40 -1.09
N TRP A 71 -16.03 3.57 -1.91
CA TRP A 71 -17.39 3.12 -1.65
C TRP A 71 -17.46 2.25 -0.38
N ARG A 72 -16.57 1.27 -0.25
CA ARG A 72 -16.49 0.37 0.91
C ARG A 72 -16.08 1.14 2.17
N GLY A 73 -15.14 2.10 2.05
CA GLY A 73 -14.76 3.00 3.12
C GLY A 73 -15.95 3.85 3.62
N ARG A 74 -16.77 4.35 2.69
CA ARG A 74 -18.00 5.09 3.00
C ARG A 74 -19.03 4.24 3.73
N LEU A 75 -19.21 2.98 3.32
CA LEU A 75 -20.08 2.03 4.00
C LEU A 75 -19.57 1.71 5.42
N LEU A 76 -18.24 1.60 5.58
CA LEU A 76 -17.60 1.38 6.86
C LEU A 76 -17.89 2.52 7.86
N ASP A 77 -17.78 3.77 7.41
CA ASP A 77 -18.09 4.95 8.23
C ASP A 77 -19.57 5.02 8.62
N ARG A 78 -20.48 4.55 7.74
CA ARG A 78 -21.94 4.64 7.92
C ARG A 78 -22.51 3.49 8.74
N TYR A 79 -22.07 2.28 8.49
CA TYR A 79 -22.68 1.06 9.00
C TYR A 79 -21.82 0.29 10.01
N GLY A 80 -20.58 0.71 10.17
CA GLY A 80 -19.59 0.03 11.03
C GLY A 80 -18.98 -1.21 10.38
N LEU A 81 -18.01 -1.79 11.08
CA LEU A 81 -17.16 -2.86 10.57
C LEU A 81 -17.97 -4.11 10.20
N ARG A 82 -18.77 -4.64 11.12
CA ARG A 82 -19.47 -5.92 10.94
C ARG A 82 -20.38 -5.94 9.72
N ARG A 83 -21.17 -4.87 9.51
CA ARG A 83 -22.11 -4.79 8.37
C ARG A 83 -21.41 -4.68 7.02
N VAL A 84 -20.16 -4.24 7.01
CA VAL A 84 -19.36 -4.13 5.76
C VAL A 84 -18.54 -5.37 5.51
N VAL A 85 -17.97 -5.98 6.56
CA VAL A 85 -17.09 -7.15 6.43
C VAL A 85 -17.90 -8.41 6.16
N LEU A 86 -19.10 -8.58 6.72
CA LEU A 86 -19.92 -9.78 6.51
C LEU A 86 -20.23 -10.06 5.03
N PRO A 87 -20.76 -9.11 4.23
CA PRO A 87 -20.97 -9.34 2.80
C PRO A 87 -19.64 -9.64 2.06
N SER A 88 -18.53 -9.03 2.47
CA SER A 88 -17.21 -9.33 1.89
C SER A 88 -16.79 -10.77 2.13
N ILE A 89 -16.99 -11.28 3.35
CA ILE A 89 -16.68 -12.66 3.71
C ILE A 89 -17.53 -13.62 2.86
N LEU A 90 -18.85 -13.37 2.75
CA LEU A 90 -19.75 -14.25 2.01
C LEU A 90 -19.40 -14.28 0.51
N VAL A 91 -19.17 -13.12 -0.10
CA VAL A 91 -18.77 -13.04 -1.51
C VAL A 91 -17.39 -13.67 -1.72
N ALA A 92 -16.42 -13.41 -0.87
CA ALA A 92 -15.09 -14.02 -0.96
C ALA A 92 -15.17 -15.54 -0.81
N LEU A 93 -15.95 -16.05 0.16
CA LEU A 93 -16.15 -17.47 0.36
C LEU A 93 -16.72 -18.14 -0.90
N VAL A 94 -17.81 -17.61 -1.47
CA VAL A 94 -18.43 -18.15 -2.67
C VAL A 94 -17.49 -18.06 -3.87
N CYS A 95 -16.94 -16.86 -4.15
CA CYS A 95 -16.06 -16.66 -5.31
C CYS A 95 -14.82 -17.55 -5.25
N TRP A 96 -14.12 -17.58 -4.12
CA TRP A 96 -12.86 -18.28 -4.00
C TRP A 96 -13.00 -19.79 -3.75
N SER A 97 -14.19 -20.26 -3.37
CA SER A 97 -14.48 -21.71 -3.38
C SER A 97 -14.64 -22.27 -4.79
N ILE A 98 -14.99 -21.43 -5.76
CA ILE A 98 -15.27 -21.82 -7.15
C ILE A 98 -14.09 -21.42 -8.07
N ALA A 99 -13.59 -20.20 -7.94
CA ALA A 99 -12.62 -19.58 -8.85
C ALA A 99 -11.37 -20.42 -9.16
N PRO A 100 -10.76 -21.16 -8.21
CA PRO A 100 -9.57 -21.98 -8.51
C PRO A 100 -9.82 -23.19 -9.40
N PHE A 101 -11.07 -23.59 -9.62
CA PHE A 101 -11.46 -24.84 -10.27
C PHE A 101 -12.24 -24.65 -11.57
N VAL A 102 -12.31 -23.40 -12.08
CA VAL A 102 -13.09 -23.06 -13.27
C VAL A 102 -12.20 -22.52 -14.39
N ASP A 103 -12.80 -22.34 -15.57
CA ASP A 103 -12.12 -21.77 -16.72
C ASP A 103 -11.76 -20.28 -16.53
N TYR A 104 -10.93 -19.76 -17.41
CA TYR A 104 -10.41 -18.38 -17.33
C TYR A 104 -11.50 -17.30 -17.29
N LEU A 105 -12.58 -17.44 -18.11
CA LEU A 105 -13.61 -16.39 -18.18
C LEU A 105 -14.43 -16.30 -16.89
N LEU A 106 -14.77 -17.45 -16.32
CA LEU A 106 -15.48 -17.50 -15.05
C LEU A 106 -14.57 -17.05 -13.89
N LEU A 107 -13.28 -17.47 -13.89
CA LEU A 107 -12.27 -16.98 -12.94
C LEU A 107 -12.17 -15.46 -12.99
N LEU A 108 -12.10 -14.86 -14.19
CA LEU A 108 -12.05 -13.41 -14.38
C LEU A 108 -13.26 -12.71 -13.75
N GLY A 109 -14.47 -13.21 -14.03
CA GLY A 109 -15.71 -12.68 -13.46
C GLY A 109 -15.75 -12.76 -11.93
N LEU A 110 -15.38 -13.92 -11.38
CA LEU A 110 -15.34 -14.16 -9.93
C LEU A 110 -14.26 -13.31 -9.23
N ALA A 111 -13.09 -13.14 -9.85
CA ALA A 111 -12.01 -12.28 -9.31
C ALA A 111 -12.42 -10.81 -9.30
N VAL A 112 -13.11 -10.31 -10.32
CA VAL A 112 -13.65 -8.94 -10.34
C VAL A 112 -14.71 -8.78 -9.26
N LEU A 113 -15.64 -9.73 -9.12
CA LEU A 113 -16.66 -9.68 -8.08
C LEU A 113 -16.05 -9.71 -6.67
N ALA A 114 -15.09 -10.60 -6.43
CA ALA A 114 -14.34 -10.65 -5.18
C ALA A 114 -13.58 -9.34 -4.91
N GLY A 115 -13.00 -8.73 -5.95
CA GLY A 115 -12.32 -7.44 -5.87
C GLY A 115 -13.26 -6.29 -5.48
N LEU A 116 -14.48 -6.24 -6.04
CA LEU A 116 -15.49 -5.25 -5.68
C LEU A 116 -15.96 -5.38 -4.22
N PHE A 117 -15.98 -6.62 -3.71
CA PHE A 117 -16.37 -6.91 -2.33
C PHE A 117 -15.18 -7.21 -1.41
N VAL A 118 -13.96 -6.89 -1.82
CA VAL A 118 -12.78 -7.08 -0.97
C VAL A 118 -12.97 -6.40 0.39
N ILE A 119 -12.50 -7.04 1.46
CA ILE A 119 -12.48 -6.41 2.79
C ILE A 119 -11.63 -5.14 2.68
N PRO A 120 -12.15 -3.94 3.05
CA PRO A 120 -11.42 -2.69 2.94
C PRO A 120 -10.32 -2.59 4.01
N THR A 121 -9.38 -3.52 3.98
CA THR A 121 -8.36 -3.75 5.00
C THR A 121 -7.54 -2.49 5.26
N PHE A 122 -7.15 -1.78 4.21
CA PHE A 122 -6.40 -0.53 4.37
C PHE A 122 -7.20 0.53 5.13
N SER A 123 -8.51 0.64 4.90
CA SER A 123 -9.36 1.57 5.65
C SER A 123 -9.56 1.10 7.10
N ILE A 124 -9.85 -0.17 7.31
CA ILE A 124 -10.10 -0.75 8.64
C ILE A 124 -8.84 -0.68 9.49
N THR A 125 -7.72 -1.22 9.00
CA THR A 125 -6.48 -1.30 9.80
C THR A 125 -5.95 0.08 10.14
N ARG A 126 -5.94 1.02 9.16
CA ARG A 126 -5.48 2.39 9.41
C ARG A 126 -6.33 3.11 10.44
N GLN A 127 -7.66 2.96 10.40
CA GLN A 127 -8.55 3.52 11.41
C GLN A 127 -8.31 2.86 12.78
N ALA A 128 -8.26 1.53 12.84
CA ALA A 128 -8.05 0.79 14.08
C ALA A 128 -6.68 1.09 14.71
N VAL A 129 -5.61 1.21 13.91
CA VAL A 129 -4.27 1.60 14.37
C VAL A 129 -4.27 3.02 14.94
N ILE A 130 -4.94 3.96 14.26
CA ILE A 130 -5.05 5.35 14.72
C ILE A 130 -5.89 5.43 16.00
N ALA A 131 -6.99 4.70 16.07
CA ALA A 131 -7.89 4.67 17.22
C ALA A 131 -7.27 4.01 18.48
N ALA A 132 -6.28 3.14 18.28
CA ALA A 132 -5.66 2.36 19.34
C ALA A 132 -4.61 3.10 20.16
N VAL A 133 -4.22 4.33 19.77
CA VAL A 133 -3.13 5.09 20.38
C VAL A 133 -3.48 6.58 20.47
N GLY A 134 -2.83 7.29 21.40
CA GLY A 134 -2.91 8.75 21.48
C GLY A 134 -2.18 9.47 20.33
N GLU A 135 -2.37 10.78 20.23
CA GLU A 135 -1.75 11.61 19.18
C GLU A 135 -0.22 11.53 19.17
N GLU A 136 0.43 11.38 20.32
CA GLU A 136 1.89 11.28 20.41
C GLU A 136 2.43 10.00 19.77
N GLU A 137 1.75 8.87 19.95
CA GLU A 137 2.16 7.58 19.42
C GLU A 137 1.61 7.29 18.00
N ARG A 138 0.72 8.12 17.48
CA ARG A 138 0.01 7.90 16.21
C ARG A 138 0.96 7.62 15.03
N ARG A 139 2.00 8.42 14.86
CA ARG A 139 2.99 8.22 13.80
C ARG A 139 3.77 6.92 13.98
N THR A 140 4.17 6.61 15.22
CA THR A 140 4.84 5.36 15.55
C THR A 140 3.96 4.15 15.22
N ALA A 141 2.67 4.23 15.53
CA ALA A 141 1.70 3.17 15.23
C ALA A 141 1.49 2.99 13.72
N ILE A 142 1.39 4.09 12.94
CA ILE A 142 1.31 4.04 11.48
C ILE A 142 2.60 3.49 10.86
N SER A 143 3.77 3.83 11.42
CA SER A 143 5.05 3.24 11.00
C SER A 143 5.12 1.74 11.25
N LEU A 144 4.62 1.26 12.39
CA LEU A 144 4.52 -0.18 12.68
C LEU A 144 3.58 -0.88 11.67
N ASP A 145 2.47 -0.25 11.30
CA ASP A 145 1.57 -0.76 10.26
C ASP A 145 2.27 -0.82 8.89
N ALA A 146 3.05 0.21 8.53
CA ALA A 146 3.82 0.23 7.29
C ALA A 146 4.87 -0.90 7.24
N VAL A 147 5.57 -1.15 8.35
CA VAL A 147 6.50 -2.28 8.49
C VAL A 147 5.77 -3.63 8.36
N ALA A 148 4.60 -3.78 8.97
CA ALA A 148 3.80 -4.99 8.86
C ALA A 148 3.30 -5.23 7.42
N VAL A 149 2.97 -4.16 6.69
CA VAL A 149 2.66 -4.23 5.24
C VAL A 149 3.85 -4.72 4.45
N GLU A 150 5.04 -4.14 4.66
CA GLU A 150 6.26 -4.50 3.97
C GLU A 150 6.62 -5.98 4.17
N LEU A 151 6.60 -6.44 5.42
CA LEU A 151 6.84 -7.85 5.74
C LEU A 151 5.81 -8.76 5.07
N SER A 152 4.54 -8.37 5.06
CA SER A 152 3.48 -9.15 4.39
C SER A 152 3.70 -9.22 2.89
N PHE A 153 4.13 -8.11 2.28
CA PHE A 153 4.41 -8.02 0.85
C PHE A 153 5.60 -8.89 0.42
N ILE A 154 6.62 -9.04 1.28
CA ILE A 154 7.80 -9.89 1.01
C ILE A 154 7.46 -11.37 1.27
N VAL A 155 6.88 -11.68 2.42
CA VAL A 155 6.72 -13.07 2.89
C VAL A 155 5.59 -13.79 2.16
N ALA A 156 4.44 -13.12 1.94
CA ALA A 156 3.27 -13.80 1.43
C ALA A 156 3.42 -14.31 -0.02
N PRO A 157 3.95 -13.54 -1.00
CA PRO A 157 4.25 -14.06 -2.33
C PRO A 157 5.31 -15.15 -2.32
N ALA A 158 6.36 -15.02 -1.50
CA ALA A 158 7.41 -16.03 -1.42
C ALA A 158 6.88 -17.40 -0.96
N VAL A 159 6.03 -17.39 0.09
CA VAL A 159 5.36 -18.61 0.58
C VAL A 159 4.41 -19.16 -0.48
N ALA A 160 3.65 -18.31 -1.17
CA ALA A 160 2.71 -18.73 -2.21
C ALA A 160 3.42 -19.38 -3.40
N VAL A 161 4.53 -18.78 -3.88
CA VAL A 161 5.34 -19.35 -4.96
C VAL A 161 5.92 -20.69 -4.54
N TRP A 162 6.54 -20.78 -3.35
CA TRP A 162 7.06 -22.04 -2.83
C TRP A 162 5.95 -23.11 -2.75
N ALA A 163 4.78 -22.78 -2.22
CA ALA A 163 3.68 -23.72 -2.14
C ALA A 163 3.24 -24.21 -3.54
N ALA A 164 3.21 -23.32 -4.54
CA ALA A 164 2.87 -23.65 -5.92
C ALA A 164 3.92 -24.53 -6.64
N THR A 165 5.15 -24.65 -6.10
CA THR A 165 6.14 -25.62 -6.62
C THR A 165 5.96 -27.03 -6.07
N VAL A 166 5.26 -27.18 -4.94
CA VAL A 166 5.08 -28.45 -4.22
C VAL A 166 3.70 -29.04 -4.45
N TRP A 167 2.67 -28.20 -4.55
CA TRP A 167 1.27 -28.61 -4.68
C TRP A 167 0.62 -28.00 -5.92
N ASP A 168 -0.50 -28.60 -6.35
CA ASP A 168 -1.31 -28.05 -7.43
C ASP A 168 -1.78 -26.63 -7.11
N THR A 169 -1.66 -25.72 -8.10
CA THR A 169 -1.90 -24.28 -7.90
C THR A 169 -3.36 -23.96 -7.57
N SER A 170 -4.33 -24.80 -8.02
CA SER A 170 -5.75 -24.63 -7.70
C SER A 170 -5.99 -24.81 -6.20
N TRP A 171 -5.39 -25.85 -5.61
CA TRP A 171 -5.51 -26.11 -4.18
C TRP A 171 -4.73 -25.10 -3.33
N VAL A 172 -3.58 -24.66 -3.81
CA VAL A 172 -2.81 -23.59 -3.13
C VAL A 172 -3.62 -22.29 -3.14
N LEU A 173 -4.19 -21.91 -4.29
CA LEU A 173 -5.03 -20.72 -4.42
C LEU A 173 -6.27 -20.82 -3.53
N PHE A 174 -6.97 -21.96 -3.55
CA PHE A 174 -8.11 -22.21 -2.67
C PHE A 174 -7.74 -22.05 -1.20
N THR A 175 -6.65 -22.70 -0.76
CA THR A 175 -6.21 -22.67 0.65
C THR A 175 -5.85 -21.25 1.11
N ILE A 176 -5.08 -20.52 0.32
CA ILE A 176 -4.67 -19.14 0.65
C ILE A 176 -5.89 -18.22 0.73
N GLN A 177 -6.85 -18.39 -0.17
CA GLN A 177 -8.06 -17.57 -0.14
C GLN A 177 -8.99 -17.96 1.02
N MET A 178 -9.07 -19.22 1.39
CA MET A 178 -9.81 -19.66 2.58
C MET A 178 -9.17 -19.17 3.88
N LEU A 179 -7.85 -19.08 3.94
CA LEU A 179 -7.16 -18.41 5.04
C LEU A 179 -7.53 -16.90 5.11
N GLY A 180 -7.69 -16.25 3.95
CA GLY A 180 -8.19 -14.89 3.86
C GLY A 180 -9.63 -14.72 4.37
N VAL A 181 -10.51 -15.66 4.01
CA VAL A 181 -11.88 -15.73 4.53
C VAL A 181 -11.86 -15.92 6.05
N GLY A 182 -11.03 -16.83 6.56
CA GLY A 182 -10.85 -17.07 8.00
C GLY A 182 -10.35 -15.83 8.74
N ALA A 183 -9.38 -15.12 8.17
CA ALA A 183 -8.89 -13.85 8.71
C ALA A 183 -9.98 -12.77 8.71
N GLY A 184 -10.83 -12.73 7.67
CA GLY A 184 -12.01 -11.87 7.62
C GLY A 184 -13.03 -12.19 8.71
N ILE A 185 -13.30 -13.48 8.96
CA ILE A 185 -14.17 -13.94 10.06
C ILE A 185 -13.58 -13.51 11.41
N LEU A 186 -12.27 -13.69 11.60
CA LEU A 186 -11.60 -13.25 12.82
C LEU A 186 -11.73 -11.72 13.02
N MET A 187 -11.57 -10.95 11.95
CA MET A 187 -11.77 -9.49 11.98
C MET A 187 -13.22 -9.13 12.34
N TYR A 188 -14.21 -9.85 11.82
CA TYR A 188 -15.62 -9.67 12.14
C TYR A 188 -15.94 -9.97 13.61
N VAL A 189 -15.36 -11.04 14.15
CA VAL A 189 -15.58 -11.46 15.54
C VAL A 189 -14.93 -10.49 16.53
N VAL A 190 -13.67 -10.13 16.27
CA VAL A 190 -12.88 -9.24 17.14
C VAL A 190 -13.41 -7.81 17.13
N ASP A 191 -13.93 -7.34 15.98
CA ASP A 191 -14.53 -6.02 15.79
C ASP A 191 -13.69 -4.88 16.38
N PRO A 192 -12.45 -4.65 15.90
CA PRO A 192 -11.55 -3.66 16.46
C PRO A 192 -12.17 -2.26 16.38
N PRO A 193 -12.00 -1.41 17.40
CA PRO A 193 -12.55 -0.07 17.40
C PRO A 193 -11.93 0.76 16.26
N LEU A 194 -12.77 1.43 15.49
CA LEU A 194 -12.36 2.29 14.37
C LEU A 194 -12.23 3.76 14.74
N ARG A 195 -12.64 4.12 15.96
CA ARG A 195 -12.57 5.49 16.51
C ARG A 195 -11.96 5.44 17.90
N GLY A 196 -11.18 6.48 18.24
CA GLY A 196 -10.56 6.62 19.55
C GLY A 196 -11.59 6.95 20.65
N GLU A 197 -11.24 6.63 21.90
CA GLU A 197 -11.98 7.05 23.06
C GLU A 197 -11.98 8.58 23.10
N GLY A 198 -13.17 9.20 23.07
CA GLY A 198 -13.35 10.67 23.04
C GLY A 198 -13.58 11.27 21.63
N GLU A 199 -13.40 10.52 20.55
CA GLU A 199 -13.93 10.90 19.23
C GLU A 199 -15.46 10.66 19.23
N ALA A 200 -16.18 11.45 20.05
CA ALA A 200 -17.61 11.33 20.21
C ALA A 200 -18.30 11.46 18.86
N VAL A 201 -19.39 10.72 18.70
CA VAL A 201 -20.36 10.94 17.63
C VAL A 201 -21.04 12.30 17.88
N VAL A 202 -20.31 13.38 17.62
CA VAL A 202 -20.86 14.74 17.63
C VAL A 202 -21.69 14.89 16.37
N GLY A 203 -22.98 14.65 16.50
CA GLY A 203 -23.98 14.92 15.50
C GLY A 203 -24.17 13.83 14.46
N THR A 204 -25.42 13.50 14.20
CA THR A 204 -25.90 12.64 13.10
C THR A 204 -25.68 13.29 11.71
N ALA A 205 -25.21 14.54 11.66
CA ALA A 205 -24.91 15.25 10.41
C ALA A 205 -23.58 14.77 9.82
N ARG A 206 -23.67 14.01 8.76
CA ARG A 206 -22.54 13.55 7.96
C ARG A 206 -21.79 14.76 7.37
N ALA A 207 -20.47 14.84 7.59
CA ALA A 207 -19.65 15.80 6.88
C ALA A 207 -19.76 15.53 5.35
N SER A 208 -20.27 16.54 4.61
CA SER A 208 -20.37 16.44 3.15
C SER A 208 -18.99 16.22 2.55
N SER A 209 -18.88 15.35 1.54
CA SER A 209 -17.61 15.15 0.83
C SER A 209 -17.04 16.47 0.30
N ARG A 210 -17.90 17.45 -0.04
CA ARG A 210 -17.48 18.79 -0.46
C ARG A 210 -16.71 19.58 0.61
N THR A 211 -16.82 19.21 1.89
CA THR A 211 -16.14 19.92 2.97
C THR A 211 -14.69 19.48 3.18
N TRP A 212 -14.37 18.23 2.93
CA TRP A 212 -13.05 17.64 3.18
C TRP A 212 -12.32 17.18 1.92
N PHE A 213 -13.03 16.81 0.84
CA PHE A 213 -12.45 16.44 -0.44
C PHE A 213 -12.02 17.69 -1.21
N ARG A 214 -11.00 18.35 -0.68
CA ARG A 214 -10.46 19.63 -1.15
C ARG A 214 -9.00 19.51 -1.55
N LEU A 215 -8.46 20.57 -2.13
CA LEU A 215 -7.09 20.62 -2.61
C LEU A 215 -6.01 20.07 -1.64
N PRO A 216 -6.07 20.32 -0.31
CA PRO A 216 -5.07 19.74 0.61
C PRO A 216 -5.11 18.23 0.68
N PHE A 217 -6.31 17.63 0.72
CA PHE A 217 -6.48 16.19 0.71
C PHE A 217 -6.04 15.57 -0.63
N LEU A 218 -6.46 16.17 -1.75
CA LEU A 218 -6.05 15.76 -3.08
C LEU A 218 -4.54 15.83 -3.29
N ALA A 219 -3.88 16.89 -2.79
CA ALA A 219 -2.43 17.03 -2.87
C ALA A 219 -1.71 15.89 -2.13
N VAL A 220 -2.20 15.51 -0.95
CA VAL A 220 -1.64 14.36 -0.20
C VAL A 220 -1.90 13.04 -0.94
N CYS A 221 -3.10 12.87 -1.53
CA CYS A 221 -3.40 11.70 -2.35
C CYS A 221 -2.51 11.63 -3.60
N LEU A 222 -2.24 12.75 -4.27
CA LEU A 222 -1.32 12.82 -5.41
C LEU A 222 0.12 12.50 -4.97
N ALA A 223 0.55 12.96 -3.78
CA ALA A 223 1.84 12.56 -3.23
C ALA A 223 1.91 11.03 -3.00
N ALA A 224 0.83 10.42 -2.50
CA ALA A 224 0.74 8.97 -2.33
C ALA A 224 0.79 8.24 -3.68
N THR A 225 0.09 8.76 -4.71
CA THR A 225 0.16 8.25 -6.09
C THR A 225 1.59 8.33 -6.62
N ALA A 226 2.22 9.50 -6.53
CA ALA A 226 3.59 9.68 -7.01
C ALA A 226 4.59 8.77 -6.29
N THR A 227 4.41 8.56 -4.97
CA THR A 227 5.21 7.60 -4.20
C THR A 227 5.10 6.20 -4.81
N THR A 228 3.90 5.70 -5.05
CA THR A 228 3.72 4.36 -5.61
C THR A 228 4.11 4.26 -7.09
N VAL A 229 4.05 5.34 -7.87
CA VAL A 229 4.66 5.42 -9.21
C VAL A 229 6.17 5.22 -9.12
N VAL A 230 6.85 5.93 -8.20
CA VAL A 230 8.29 5.76 -8.00
C VAL A 230 8.63 4.33 -7.61
N LEU A 231 7.89 3.73 -6.67
CA LEU A 231 8.14 2.36 -6.22
C LEU A 231 7.96 1.35 -7.35
N ALA A 232 6.77 1.28 -7.93
CA ALA A 232 6.43 0.28 -8.95
C ALA A 232 7.27 0.43 -10.22
N GLY A 233 7.61 1.66 -10.58
CA GLY A 233 8.51 1.89 -11.71
C GLY A 233 9.96 1.53 -11.41
N SER A 234 10.42 1.75 -10.18
CA SER A 234 11.75 1.34 -9.77
C SER A 234 11.91 -0.18 -9.73
N ASP A 235 10.87 -0.93 -9.36
CA ASP A 235 10.91 -2.40 -9.41
C ASP A 235 11.20 -2.90 -10.83
N ILE A 236 10.54 -2.33 -11.84
CA ILE A 236 10.78 -2.66 -13.27
C ILE A 236 12.16 -2.22 -13.72
N ALA A 237 12.60 -1.02 -13.32
CA ALA A 237 13.90 -0.49 -13.71
C ALA A 237 15.07 -1.26 -13.07
N ILE A 238 14.92 -1.75 -11.81
CA ILE A 238 15.89 -2.67 -11.19
C ILE A 238 16.06 -3.92 -12.06
N ILE A 239 14.96 -4.55 -12.46
CA ILE A 239 15.00 -5.74 -13.31
C ILE A 239 15.72 -5.44 -14.62
N ALA A 240 15.43 -4.31 -15.28
CA ALA A 240 16.03 -3.92 -16.54
C ALA A 240 17.55 -3.67 -16.42
N VAL A 241 18.00 -2.94 -15.39
CA VAL A 241 19.43 -2.71 -15.15
C VAL A 241 20.14 -4.02 -14.82
N MET A 242 19.57 -4.89 -13.99
CA MET A 242 20.19 -6.16 -13.63
C MET A 242 20.32 -7.12 -14.81
N ARG A 243 19.42 -7.05 -15.78
CA ARG A 243 19.53 -7.75 -17.06
C ARG A 243 20.64 -7.18 -17.92
N ASP A 244 20.73 -5.87 -18.01
CA ASP A 244 21.72 -5.15 -18.82
C ASP A 244 23.16 -5.48 -18.37
N ILE A 245 23.37 -5.58 -17.05
CA ILE A 245 24.67 -5.96 -16.47
C ILE A 245 24.87 -7.48 -16.31
N ALA A 246 24.00 -8.31 -16.91
CA ALA A 246 24.03 -9.77 -16.86
C ALA A 246 24.08 -10.37 -15.43
N ALA A 247 23.39 -9.75 -14.47
CA ALA A 247 23.36 -10.12 -13.06
C ALA A 247 21.96 -10.51 -12.55
N GLU A 248 21.10 -11.07 -13.41
CA GLU A 248 19.71 -11.40 -13.12
C GLU A 248 19.50 -12.23 -11.85
N GLY A 249 20.40 -13.17 -11.57
CA GLY A 249 20.37 -14.00 -10.35
C GLY A 249 20.47 -13.21 -9.04
N GLN A 250 20.89 -11.93 -9.09
CA GLN A 250 21.05 -11.07 -7.93
C GLN A 250 19.89 -10.04 -7.76
N ILE A 251 18.85 -10.08 -8.61
CA ILE A 251 17.68 -9.18 -8.51
C ILE A 251 17.07 -9.27 -7.12
N GLY A 252 16.88 -10.48 -6.60
CA GLY A 252 16.33 -10.68 -5.26
C GLY A 252 17.16 -10.04 -4.15
N LEU A 253 18.49 -10.02 -4.28
CA LEU A 253 19.39 -9.35 -3.33
C LEU A 253 19.17 -7.84 -3.34
N VAL A 254 19.10 -7.21 -4.52
CA VAL A 254 18.89 -5.77 -4.66
C VAL A 254 17.54 -5.36 -4.05
N LEU A 255 16.46 -6.11 -4.36
CA LEU A 255 15.14 -5.86 -3.79
C LEU A 255 15.11 -6.08 -2.26
N ALA A 256 15.83 -7.08 -1.74
CA ALA A 256 15.95 -7.30 -0.31
C ALA A 256 16.68 -6.16 0.40
N VAL A 257 17.76 -5.65 -0.19
CA VAL A 257 18.51 -4.50 0.34
C VAL A 257 17.66 -3.22 0.32
N TRP A 258 16.89 -2.99 -0.73
CA TRP A 258 15.90 -1.91 -0.77
C TRP A 258 14.86 -2.06 0.33
N GLY A 259 14.23 -3.24 0.45
CA GLY A 259 13.25 -3.54 1.48
C GLY A 259 13.80 -3.36 2.90
N LEU A 260 15.07 -3.73 3.13
CA LEU A 260 15.77 -3.48 4.40
C LEU A 260 15.91 -1.97 4.66
N GLY A 261 16.24 -1.17 3.63
CA GLY A 261 16.24 0.28 3.73
C GLY A 261 14.87 0.82 4.14
N SER A 262 13.79 0.35 3.48
CA SER A 262 12.41 0.75 3.76
C SER A 262 12.01 0.42 5.20
N LEU A 263 12.34 -0.78 5.67
CA LEU A 263 12.11 -1.22 7.05
C LEU A 263 12.80 -0.29 8.06
N ILE A 264 14.11 -0.06 7.87
CA ILE A 264 14.91 0.80 8.77
C ILE A 264 14.38 2.23 8.73
N GLY A 265 14.13 2.78 7.54
CA GLY A 265 13.59 4.13 7.36
C GLY A 265 12.24 4.31 8.03
N GLY A 266 11.33 3.35 7.87
CA GLY A 266 10.03 3.34 8.53
C GLY A 266 10.15 3.35 10.06
N LEU A 267 11.01 2.50 10.62
CA LEU A 267 11.28 2.47 12.06
C LEU A 267 11.88 3.79 12.56
N LEU A 268 12.87 4.33 11.85
CA LEU A 268 13.48 5.61 12.22
C LEU A 268 12.47 6.76 12.17
N TYR A 269 11.64 6.80 11.11
CA TYR A 269 10.61 7.83 10.96
C TYR A 269 9.57 7.80 12.08
N GLY A 270 9.12 6.60 12.48
CA GLY A 270 8.20 6.43 13.60
C GLY A 270 8.78 6.83 14.97
N ALA A 271 10.12 6.83 15.11
CA ALA A 271 10.84 7.25 16.28
C ALA A 271 11.11 8.78 16.35
N LEU A 272 10.86 9.52 15.27
CA LEU A 272 11.07 10.97 15.22
C LEU A 272 10.02 11.69 16.08
N HIS A 273 10.41 12.73 16.80
CA HIS A 273 9.51 13.55 17.62
C HIS A 273 8.69 14.54 16.78
N ARG A 274 9.19 14.96 15.61
CA ARG A 274 8.50 15.93 14.73
C ARG A 274 8.15 15.28 13.40
N PRO A 275 6.91 15.47 12.89
CA PRO A 275 6.52 14.97 11.59
C PRO A 275 7.28 15.74 10.48
N ILE A 276 7.75 14.99 9.48
CA ILE A 276 8.27 15.58 8.25
C ILE A 276 7.13 15.58 7.23
N SER A 277 7.00 16.65 6.45
CA SER A 277 5.98 16.73 5.41
C SER A 277 6.17 15.61 4.37
N ALA A 278 5.06 15.00 3.93
CA ALA A 278 5.06 13.98 2.89
C ALA A 278 5.72 14.49 1.59
N PHE A 279 5.59 15.77 1.28
CA PHE A 279 6.20 16.35 0.07
C PHE A 279 7.73 16.44 0.16
N TRP A 280 8.30 16.73 1.34
CA TRP A 280 9.76 16.69 1.53
C TRP A 280 10.30 15.27 1.47
N LEU A 281 9.58 14.31 2.03
CA LEU A 281 9.96 12.90 1.98
C LEU A 281 9.86 12.37 0.55
N LEU A 282 8.82 12.75 -0.20
CA LEU A 282 8.68 12.41 -1.62
C LEU A 282 9.80 13.03 -2.47
N ALA A 283 10.16 14.30 -2.21
CA ALA A 283 11.29 14.94 -2.88
C ALA A 283 12.60 14.19 -2.61
N GLY A 284 12.83 13.80 -1.35
CA GLY A 284 13.99 13.01 -0.96
C GLY A 284 14.01 11.62 -1.61
N LEU A 285 12.86 10.91 -1.61
CA LEU A 285 12.71 9.60 -2.28
C LEU A 285 13.02 9.71 -3.77
N ALA A 286 12.44 10.69 -4.44
CA ALA A 286 12.68 10.92 -5.86
C ALA A 286 14.16 11.28 -6.13
N ALA A 287 14.76 12.16 -5.32
CA ALA A 287 16.17 12.51 -5.43
C ALA A 287 17.09 11.29 -5.20
N ALA A 288 16.76 10.43 -4.24
CA ALA A 288 17.51 9.21 -3.96
C ALA A 288 17.35 8.12 -5.05
N THR A 289 16.29 8.21 -5.85
CA THR A 289 16.05 7.29 -6.97
C THR A 289 16.90 7.64 -8.20
N PHE A 290 17.27 8.91 -8.43
CA PHE A 290 18.08 9.30 -9.58
C PHE A 290 19.45 8.60 -9.69
N PRO A 291 20.23 8.46 -8.60
CA PRO A 291 21.52 7.75 -8.66
C PRO A 291 21.42 6.29 -9.12
N MET A 292 20.26 5.65 -8.92
CA MET A 292 20.02 4.28 -9.38
C MET A 292 20.09 4.17 -10.93
N ALA A 293 19.78 5.25 -11.64
CA ALA A 293 19.86 5.30 -13.11
C ALA A 293 21.31 5.21 -13.65
N LEU A 294 22.29 5.53 -12.80
CA LEU A 294 23.72 5.55 -13.16
C LEU A 294 24.45 4.28 -12.68
N ALA A 295 23.74 3.35 -12.06
CA ALA A 295 24.33 2.14 -11.52
C ALA A 295 24.82 1.22 -12.66
N SER A 296 26.10 0.88 -12.63
CA SER A 296 26.77 -0.03 -13.57
C SER A 296 27.19 -1.36 -12.92
N SER A 297 26.83 -1.57 -11.66
CA SER A 297 27.07 -2.81 -10.92
C SER A 297 25.97 -3.09 -9.90
N THR A 298 25.79 -4.37 -9.53
CA THR A 298 24.85 -4.80 -8.49
C THR A 298 25.05 -4.04 -7.17
N VAL A 299 26.32 -3.83 -6.78
CA VAL A 299 26.65 -3.15 -5.51
C VAL A 299 26.21 -1.68 -5.54
N GLN A 300 26.45 -0.98 -6.65
CA GLN A 300 26.01 0.42 -6.79
C GLN A 300 24.49 0.52 -6.79
N LEU A 301 23.80 -0.39 -7.50
CA LEU A 301 22.34 -0.43 -7.55
C LEU A 301 21.76 -0.77 -6.17
N ALA A 302 22.33 -1.73 -5.46
CA ALA A 302 21.89 -2.09 -4.11
C ALA A 302 22.13 -0.95 -3.11
N ALA A 303 23.29 -0.30 -3.16
CA ALA A 303 23.62 0.80 -2.25
C ALA A 303 22.71 2.02 -2.48
N SER A 304 22.51 2.44 -3.74
CA SER A 304 21.57 3.53 -4.07
C SER A 304 20.14 3.14 -3.79
N GLY A 305 19.75 1.89 -4.05
CA GLY A 305 18.44 1.34 -3.72
C GLY A 305 18.17 1.31 -2.21
N PHE A 306 19.19 1.01 -1.39
CA PHE A 306 19.09 1.10 0.07
C PHE A 306 18.75 2.53 0.53
N VAL A 307 19.44 3.53 -0.03
CA VAL A 307 19.20 4.95 0.31
C VAL A 307 17.80 5.38 -0.11
N ALA A 308 17.33 5.00 -1.31
CA ALA A 308 15.96 5.26 -1.74
C ALA A 308 14.96 4.52 -0.83
N GLY A 309 15.24 3.28 -0.47
CA GLY A 309 14.45 2.48 0.45
C GLY A 309 14.23 3.16 1.80
N LEU A 310 15.28 3.79 2.38
CA LEU A 310 15.16 4.53 3.66
C LEU A 310 14.05 5.59 3.66
N LEU A 311 13.63 6.07 2.49
CA LEU A 311 12.59 7.10 2.34
C LEU A 311 11.24 6.55 1.90
N CYS A 312 11.16 5.28 1.52
CA CYS A 312 9.94 4.63 1.01
C CYS A 312 8.84 4.58 2.09
N ALA A 313 9.03 3.79 3.15
CA ALA A 313 8.05 3.66 4.23
C ALA A 313 7.77 4.99 4.96
N PRO A 314 8.75 5.88 5.23
CA PRO A 314 8.48 7.21 5.75
C PRO A 314 7.53 8.04 4.91
N THR A 315 7.69 8.03 3.57
CA THR A 315 6.84 8.80 2.65
C THR A 315 5.40 8.28 2.70
N ILE A 316 5.21 6.96 2.62
CA ILE A 316 3.88 6.34 2.73
C ILE A 316 3.24 6.69 4.08
N THR A 317 3.98 6.52 5.18
CA THR A 317 3.50 6.82 6.54
C THR A 317 3.08 8.28 6.66
N ALA A 318 3.87 9.21 6.12
CA ALA A 318 3.56 10.64 6.16
C ALA A 318 2.30 10.99 5.36
N THR A 319 2.07 10.37 4.19
CA THR A 319 0.84 10.60 3.42
C THR A 319 -0.39 10.10 4.17
N ILE A 320 -0.31 8.95 4.84
CA ILE A 320 -1.40 8.39 5.65
C ILE A 320 -1.69 9.31 6.85
N ASP A 321 -0.66 9.70 7.60
CA ASP A 321 -0.81 10.57 8.77
C ASP A 321 -1.43 11.92 8.38
N GLN A 322 -0.89 12.58 7.35
CA GLN A 322 -1.43 13.85 6.87
C GLN A 322 -2.86 13.74 6.35
N ALA A 323 -3.18 12.72 5.53
CA ALA A 323 -4.53 12.49 5.05
C ALA A 323 -5.51 12.29 6.21
N SER A 324 -5.11 11.52 7.22
CA SER A 324 -5.96 11.23 8.38
C SER A 324 -6.19 12.44 9.31
N ARG A 325 -5.29 13.46 9.29
CA ARG A 325 -5.43 14.70 10.06
C ARG A 325 -6.27 15.76 9.35
N ILE A 326 -6.30 15.74 8.01
CA ILE A 326 -7.06 16.71 7.20
C ILE A 326 -8.56 16.43 7.28
N VAL A 327 -8.96 15.17 7.49
CA VAL A 327 -10.35 14.75 7.41
C VAL A 327 -10.99 14.53 8.80
N PRO A 328 -12.28 14.86 8.97
CA PRO A 328 -13.01 14.52 10.19
C PRO A 328 -13.06 13.02 10.45
N ALA A 329 -13.08 12.61 11.73
CA ALA A 329 -13.12 11.19 12.13
C ALA A 329 -14.29 10.41 11.50
N GLN A 330 -15.46 11.10 11.31
CA GLN A 330 -16.69 10.50 10.77
C GLN A 330 -16.57 10.02 9.30
N VAL A 331 -15.62 10.55 8.54
CA VAL A 331 -15.41 10.23 7.11
C VAL A 331 -14.00 9.67 6.84
N ARG A 332 -13.28 9.29 7.90
CA ARG A 332 -11.89 8.80 7.78
C ARG A 332 -11.80 7.50 6.99
N GLY A 333 -12.79 6.62 7.09
CA GLY A 333 -12.84 5.38 6.31
C GLY A 333 -12.97 5.64 4.81
N GLU A 334 -13.87 6.56 4.42
CA GLU A 334 -14.01 6.98 3.03
C GLU A 334 -12.71 7.63 2.52
N ALA A 335 -12.11 8.52 3.33
CA ALA A 335 -10.87 9.19 2.99
C ALA A 335 -9.69 8.21 2.84
N MET A 336 -9.57 7.22 3.73
CA MET A 336 -8.54 6.18 3.62
C MET A 336 -8.80 5.25 2.42
N GLY A 337 -10.06 5.02 2.07
CA GLY A 337 -10.44 4.32 0.85
C GLY A 337 -9.95 5.07 -0.41
N TRP A 338 -10.20 6.38 -0.49
CA TRP A 338 -9.68 7.23 -1.56
C TRP A 338 -8.16 7.23 -1.60
N HIS A 339 -7.50 7.43 -0.46
CA HIS A 339 -6.03 7.38 -0.38
C HIS A 339 -5.49 6.04 -0.90
N GLY A 340 -6.12 4.91 -0.52
CA GLY A 340 -5.76 3.58 -1.02
C GLY A 340 -5.94 3.45 -2.54
N SER A 341 -7.05 3.97 -3.09
CA SER A 341 -7.30 3.96 -4.54
C SER A 341 -6.26 4.78 -5.30
N PHE A 342 -5.87 5.95 -4.79
CA PHE A 342 -4.80 6.77 -5.36
C PHE A 342 -3.44 6.03 -5.36
N MET A 343 -3.11 5.35 -4.27
CA MET A 343 -1.89 4.50 -4.21
C MET A 343 -1.95 3.36 -5.24
N THR A 344 -3.08 2.66 -5.33
CA THR A 344 -3.27 1.57 -6.29
C THR A 344 -3.13 2.07 -7.74
N THR A 345 -3.70 3.25 -8.05
CA THR A 345 -3.55 3.89 -9.36
C THR A 345 -2.08 4.20 -9.66
N GLY A 346 -1.34 4.72 -8.68
CA GLY A 346 0.09 5.00 -8.85
C GLY A 346 0.90 3.73 -9.16
N GLY A 347 0.64 2.63 -8.45
CA GLY A 347 1.25 1.34 -8.75
C GLY A 347 0.94 0.83 -10.16
N ALA A 348 -0.33 0.95 -10.57
CA ALA A 348 -0.77 0.53 -11.90
C ALA A 348 -0.17 1.36 -13.04
N VAL A 349 0.14 2.64 -12.81
CA VAL A 349 0.72 3.55 -13.82
C VAL A 349 2.26 3.50 -13.81
N GLY A 350 2.88 3.30 -12.64
CA GLY A 350 4.33 3.41 -12.47
C GLY A 350 5.12 2.40 -13.30
N ALA A 351 4.71 1.12 -13.28
CA ALA A 351 5.39 0.06 -14.01
C ALA A 351 5.34 0.27 -15.55
N PRO A 352 4.17 0.53 -16.18
CA PRO A 352 4.11 0.85 -17.62
C PRO A 352 4.87 2.11 -18.00
N LEU A 353 4.84 3.14 -17.15
CA LEU A 353 5.55 4.40 -17.39
C LEU A 353 7.07 4.18 -17.42
N ALA A 354 7.59 3.42 -16.44
CA ALA A 354 9.00 3.04 -16.43
C ALA A 354 9.38 2.15 -17.62
N GLY A 355 8.54 1.14 -17.94
CA GLY A 355 8.76 0.28 -19.10
C GLY A 355 8.87 1.06 -20.40
N LEU A 356 7.93 1.99 -20.65
CA LEU A 356 7.98 2.86 -21.81
C LEU A 356 9.24 3.73 -21.89
N ALA A 357 9.73 4.20 -20.73
CA ALA A 357 10.97 4.97 -20.66
C ALA A 357 12.19 4.10 -20.94
N ILE A 358 12.21 2.87 -20.41
CA ILE A 358 13.26 1.88 -20.64
C ILE A 358 13.36 1.51 -22.12
N ASP A 359 12.23 1.25 -22.78
CA ASP A 359 12.18 0.88 -24.19
C ASP A 359 12.75 1.98 -25.11
N ARG A 360 12.68 3.25 -24.71
CA ARG A 360 13.16 4.39 -25.49
C ARG A 360 14.53 4.91 -25.12
N GLY A 361 14.90 4.81 -23.85
CA GLY A 361 16.09 5.47 -23.31
C GLY A 361 17.06 4.55 -22.57
N GLY A 362 16.80 3.24 -22.60
CA GLY A 362 17.61 2.23 -21.90
C GLY A 362 17.25 2.06 -20.41
N PRO A 363 17.88 1.10 -19.71
CA PRO A 363 17.47 0.66 -18.38
C PRO A 363 17.39 1.76 -17.33
N GLY A 364 18.33 2.70 -17.31
CA GLY A 364 18.37 3.82 -16.38
C GLY A 364 17.23 4.83 -16.58
N ALA A 365 16.68 4.95 -17.80
CA ALA A 365 15.60 5.90 -18.09
C ALA A 365 14.33 5.65 -17.26
N GLY A 366 14.07 4.40 -16.87
CA GLY A 366 12.98 4.05 -15.99
C GLY A 366 13.03 4.80 -14.66
N PHE A 367 14.19 4.80 -13.99
CA PHE A 367 14.39 5.54 -12.73
C PHE A 367 14.25 7.05 -12.92
N VAL A 368 14.82 7.60 -13.99
CA VAL A 368 14.78 9.05 -14.27
C VAL A 368 13.34 9.54 -14.42
N VAL A 369 12.52 8.83 -15.19
CA VAL A 369 11.14 9.25 -15.46
C VAL A 369 10.28 9.17 -14.20
N VAL A 370 10.35 8.08 -13.43
CA VAL A 370 9.53 7.97 -12.21
C VAL A 370 10.01 8.92 -11.11
N ALA A 371 11.30 9.15 -10.99
CA ALA A 371 11.86 10.15 -10.09
C ALA A 371 11.42 11.57 -10.48
N ALA A 372 11.41 11.90 -11.78
CA ALA A 372 10.90 13.18 -12.26
C ALA A 372 9.44 13.42 -11.89
N VAL A 373 8.57 12.40 -12.00
CA VAL A 373 7.18 12.47 -11.51
C VAL A 373 7.15 12.79 -10.01
N GLY A 374 7.96 12.10 -9.21
CA GLY A 374 8.09 12.37 -7.77
C GLY A 374 8.50 13.80 -7.46
N VAL A 375 9.54 14.32 -8.14
CA VAL A 375 10.03 15.70 -7.97
C VAL A 375 8.95 16.72 -8.34
N VAL A 376 8.28 16.55 -9.48
CA VAL A 376 7.22 17.47 -9.94
C VAL A 376 6.09 17.55 -8.93
N VAL A 377 5.57 16.40 -8.49
CA VAL A 377 4.48 16.37 -7.51
C VAL A 377 4.92 16.93 -6.15
N ALA A 378 6.13 16.65 -5.70
CA ALA A 378 6.68 17.21 -4.48
C ALA A 378 6.82 18.75 -4.55
N ALA A 379 7.35 19.26 -5.66
CA ALA A 379 7.49 20.70 -5.89
C ALA A 379 6.12 21.42 -5.90
N LEU A 380 5.13 20.87 -6.63
CA LEU A 380 3.77 21.42 -6.65
C LEU A 380 3.13 21.41 -5.25
N GLY A 381 3.33 20.34 -4.48
CA GLY A 381 2.82 20.25 -3.11
C GLY A 381 3.48 21.25 -2.17
N LEU A 382 4.81 21.43 -2.24
CA LEU A 382 5.56 22.37 -1.43
C LEU A 382 5.19 23.83 -1.76
N THR A 383 5.03 24.17 -3.05
CA THR A 383 4.58 25.51 -3.46
C THR A 383 3.16 25.80 -2.98
N ALA A 384 2.23 24.84 -3.07
CA ALA A 384 0.88 24.99 -2.55
C ALA A 384 0.85 25.23 -1.03
N VAL A 385 1.72 24.57 -0.27
CA VAL A 385 1.85 24.77 1.18
C VAL A 385 2.44 26.15 1.50
N SER A 386 3.47 26.60 0.78
CA SER A 386 4.13 27.90 1.02
C SER A 386 3.20 29.07 0.73
N VAL A 387 2.45 29.02 -0.39
CA VAL A 387 1.45 30.05 -0.75
C VAL A 387 0.38 30.18 0.34
N ARG A 388 -0.13 29.06 0.85
CA ARG A 388 -1.15 29.08 1.92
C ARG A 388 -0.63 29.67 3.22
N ARG A 389 0.63 29.43 3.58
CA ARG A 389 1.25 30.04 4.77
C ARG A 389 1.40 31.54 4.59
N ALA A 390 1.82 31.99 3.41
CA ALA A 390 1.96 33.42 3.10
C ALA A 390 0.60 34.16 3.14
N THR A 391 -0.47 33.55 2.60
CA THR A 391 -1.81 34.14 2.68
C THR A 391 -2.36 34.17 4.10
N ALA A 392 -2.12 33.15 4.92
CA ALA A 392 -2.56 33.09 6.31
C ALA A 392 -1.80 34.04 7.24
N SER A 393 -0.58 34.47 6.89
CA SER A 393 0.19 35.46 7.64
C SER A 393 -0.10 36.90 7.23
N ALA A 394 -0.83 37.11 6.12
CA ALA A 394 -1.22 38.42 5.59
C ALA A 394 -2.66 38.84 6.01
N THR A 395 -3.41 37.94 6.64
CA THR A 395 -4.73 38.18 7.25
C THR A 395 -4.65 38.20 8.76
#